data_b85a5bb49d75a0f54659e236faffa46d
#
_entry.id   b85a5bb49d75a0f54659e236faffa46d
#
_cell.length_a   1.000
_cell.length_b   1.000
_cell.length_c   1.000
_cell.angle_alpha   90.00
_cell.angle_beta   90.00
_cell.angle_gamma   90.00
#
_symmetry.space_group_name_H-M   'P 1'
#
loop_
_entity.id
_entity.type
_entity.pdbx_description
1 polymer ?
#
loop_
_entity_poly.entity_id
_entity_poly.type
_entity_poly.pdbx_seq_one_letter_code
_entity_poly.pdbx_strand_id
1 'polypeptide(L)' 'MTEHRRPGRYPVEFRDRVVRMVFEAELHSGSQWAVIMSVADKWGPTAETVRKWVHRFEVDHG' A
#
# COMPACT_ATOMS: atom_id res chain seq x y z
N MET A 1 21.12 -8.71 -13.42
CA MET A 1 20.93 -8.34 -13.12
C MET A 1 20.34 -7.86 -12.69
N THR A 2 20.10 -7.83 -12.46
CA THR A 2 19.64 -7.39 -12.02
C THR A 2 19.11 -6.73 -11.61
N GLU A 3 18.82 -6.58 -11.42
CA GLU A 3 18.32 -5.93 -11.03
C GLU A 3 17.96 -5.34 -10.28
N HIS A 4 18.11 -4.87 -10.21
CA HIS A 4 17.84 -4.30 -9.44
C HIS A 4 16.65 -3.71 -9.22
N ARG A 5 16.17 -3.79 -8.44
CA ARG A 5 15.16 -3.25 -8.27
C ARG A 5 15.21 -2.16 -7.42
N ARG A 6 14.53 -1.08 -7.59
CA ARG A 6 14.52 -0.03 -6.73
C ARG A 6 13.43 -0.18 -5.82
N PRO A 7 13.59 0.05 -4.55
CA PRO A 7 12.52 -0.03 -3.57
C PRO A 7 11.48 0.95 -3.87
N GLY A 8 10.45 0.97 -4.02
CA GLY A 8 9.46 1.95 -4.30
C GLY A 8 8.96 1.93 -5.71
N ARG A 9 9.65 1.17 -6.53
CA ARG A 9 9.22 1.04 -7.90
C ARG A 9 8.38 -0.20 -8.03
N TYR A 10 7.09 -0.05 -7.97
CA TYR A 10 6.19 -1.17 -8.08
C TYR A 10 5.23 -0.94 -9.23
N PRO A 11 4.80 -1.99 -9.93
CA PRO A 11 3.82 -1.85 -11.00
C PRO A 11 2.51 -1.24 -10.49
N VAL A 12 1.84 -0.53 -11.36
CA VAL A 12 0.57 0.08 -11.01
C VAL A 12 -0.43 -0.96 -10.51
N GLU A 13 -0.45 -2.10 -11.13
CA GLU A 13 -1.36 -3.16 -10.73
C GLU A 13 -1.11 -3.64 -9.30
N PHE A 14 0.16 -3.75 -8.96
CA PHE A 14 0.53 -4.15 -7.62
C PHE A 14 0.10 -3.10 -6.61
N ARG A 15 0.37 -1.84 -6.93
CA ARG A 15 0.01 -0.73 -6.08
C ARG A 15 -1.49 -0.69 -5.83
N ASP A 16 -2.26 -0.82 -6.92
CA ASP A 16 -3.71 -0.79 -6.80
C ASP A 16 -4.22 -1.91 -5.93
N ARG A 17 -3.62 -3.08 -6.06
CA ARG A 17 -4.02 -4.22 -5.27
C ARG A 17 -3.76 -3.98 -3.78
N VAL A 18 -2.59 -3.44 -3.48
CA VAL A 18 -2.23 -3.17 -2.09
C VAL A 18 -3.17 -2.14 -1.48
N VAL A 19 -3.46 -1.07 -2.23
CA VAL A 19 -4.35 -0.03 -1.74
C VAL A 19 -5.74 -0.60 -1.48
N ARG A 20 -6.21 -1.43 -2.39
CA ARG A 20 -7.53 -2.04 -2.24
C ARG A 20 -7.58 -2.92 -1.00
N MET A 21 -6.51 -3.67 -0.75
CA MET A 21 -6.45 -4.51 0.42
C MET A 21 -6.50 -3.69 1.70
N VAL A 22 -5.84 -2.54 1.69
CA VAL A 22 -5.87 -1.67 2.86
C VAL A 22 -7.30 -1.22 3.14
N PHE A 23 -8.02 -0.79 2.12
CA PHE A 23 -9.38 -0.32 2.32
C PHE A 23 -10.30 -1.43 2.79
N GLU A 24 -10.15 -2.62 2.23
CA GLU A 24 -11.00 -3.73 2.64
C GLU A 24 -10.73 -4.14 4.09
N ALA A 25 -9.46 -4.21 4.45
CA ALA A 25 -9.12 -4.59 5.81
C ALA A 25 -9.53 -3.52 6.81
N GLU A 26 -9.50 -2.28 6.38
CA GLU A 26 -9.88 -1.18 7.22
C GLU A 26 -11.33 -1.27 7.68
N LEU A 27 -12.18 -1.81 6.84
CA LEU A 27 -13.57 -1.98 7.17
C LEU A 27 -13.74 -2.89 8.38
N HIS A 28 -12.82 -3.80 8.57
CA HIS A 28 -12.90 -4.74 9.68
C HIS A 28 -12.09 -4.31 10.88
N SER A 29 -11.02 -3.59 10.63
CA SER A 29 -10.08 -3.27 11.66
C SER A 29 -10.38 -1.94 12.35
N GLY A 30 -10.83 -0.98 11.59
CA GLY A 30 -11.12 0.33 12.15
C GLY A 30 -9.89 1.21 12.33
N SER A 31 -8.71 0.71 12.03
CA SER A 31 -7.50 1.49 12.16
C SER A 31 -6.70 1.41 10.87
N GLN A 32 -6.65 2.51 10.15
CA GLN A 32 -5.95 2.52 8.88
C GLN A 32 -4.45 2.30 9.05
N TRP A 33 -3.87 2.93 10.07
CA TRP A 33 -2.44 2.80 10.27
C TRP A 33 -2.02 1.36 10.57
N ALA A 34 -2.78 0.69 11.43
CA ALA A 34 -2.49 -0.69 11.77
C ALA A 34 -2.57 -1.59 10.55
N VAL A 35 -3.57 -1.34 9.70
CA VAL A 35 -3.74 -2.10 8.48
C VAL A 35 -2.59 -1.86 7.53
N ILE A 36 -2.20 -0.60 7.38
CA ILE A 36 -1.10 -0.25 6.49
C ILE A 36 0.18 -0.96 6.92
N MET A 37 0.45 -0.98 8.22
CA MET A 37 1.64 -1.65 8.71
C MET A 37 1.59 -3.14 8.45
N SER A 38 0.44 -3.73 8.65
CA SER A 38 0.27 -5.16 8.44
C SER A 38 0.44 -5.53 6.97
N VAL A 39 -0.16 -4.75 6.09
CA VAL A 39 -0.08 -5.01 4.66
C VAL A 39 1.35 -4.82 4.17
N ALA A 40 2.00 -3.77 4.63
CA ALA A 40 3.36 -3.50 4.23
C ALA A 40 4.29 -4.63 4.63
N ASP A 41 4.11 -5.12 5.84
CA ASP A 41 4.94 -6.20 6.35
C ASP A 41 4.76 -7.47 5.51
N LYS A 42 3.56 -7.70 5.08
CA LYS A 42 3.24 -8.90 4.33
C LYS A 42 3.67 -8.82 2.87
N TRP A 43 3.55 -7.66 2.28
CA TRP A 43 3.75 -7.52 0.84
C TRP A 43 5.08 -6.92 0.42
N GLY A 44 5.87 -6.39 1.36
CA GLY A 44 7.21 -5.96 1.05
C GLY A 44 7.50 -4.47 1.07
N PRO A 45 6.59 -3.61 0.62
CA PRO A 45 6.88 -2.19 0.69
C PRO A 45 6.87 -1.71 2.13
N THR A 46 7.45 -0.54 2.35
CA THR A 46 7.43 0.02 3.69
C THR A 46 6.05 0.59 3.98
N ALA A 47 5.73 0.72 5.26
CA ALA A 47 4.46 1.30 5.66
C ALA A 47 4.31 2.71 5.11
N GLU A 48 5.41 3.44 5.07
CA GLU A 48 5.38 4.79 4.54
C GLU A 48 5.00 4.82 3.08
N THR A 49 5.53 3.89 2.31
CA THR A 49 5.19 3.79 0.89
C THR A 49 3.72 3.47 0.71
N VAL A 50 3.22 2.51 1.47
CA VAL A 50 1.81 2.14 1.38
C VAL A 50 0.93 3.32 1.75
N ARG A 51 1.30 4.04 2.79
CA ARG A 51 0.55 5.19 3.22
C ARG A 51 0.47 6.25 2.13
N LYS A 52 1.57 6.48 1.42
CA LYS A 52 1.58 7.43 0.34
C LYS A 52 0.65 7.00 -0.78
N TRP A 53 0.65 5.73 -1.10
CA TRP A 53 -0.24 5.22 -2.13
C TRP A 53 -1.69 5.41 -1.75
N VAL A 54 -2.01 5.10 -0.50
CA VAL A 54 -3.39 5.23 -0.02
C VAL A 54 -3.81 6.70 -0.07
N HIS A 55 -2.95 7.58 0.40
CA HIS A 55 -3.26 8.99 0.42
C HIS A 55 -3.49 9.52 -1.00
N ARG A 56 -2.64 9.12 -1.91
CA ARG A 56 -2.77 9.55 -3.29
C ARG A 56 -4.07 9.04 -3.91
N PHE A 57 -4.42 7.81 -3.59
CA PHE A 57 -5.67 7.25 -4.09
C PHE A 57 -6.85 8.06 -3.57
N GLU A 58 -6.82 8.41 -2.29
CA GLU A 58 -7.91 9.19 -1.70
C GLU A 58 -8.02 10.55 -2.35
N VAL A 59 -6.89 11.18 -2.62
CA VAL A 59 -6.90 12.49 -3.26
C VAL A 59 -7.46 12.39 -4.67
N ASP A 60 -7.05 11.37 -5.40
CA ASP A 60 -7.51 11.21 -6.78
C ASP A 60 -8.99 10.87 -6.89
N HIS A 61 -9.51 10.19 -5.89
CA HIS A 61 -10.90 9.72 -5.95
C HIS A 61 -11.82 10.43 -4.97
N GLY A 62 -11.25 11.24 -4.14
CA GLY A 62 -12.04 11.97 -3.17
C GLY A 62 -12.53 13.26 -3.73
#